data_2a2785edad740bfde66d8c5295e6d308
#
_entry.id   2a2785edad740bfde66d8c5295e6d308
#
_cell.length_a   1.000
_cell.length_b   1.000
_cell.length_c   1.000
_cell.angle_alpha   90.00
_cell.angle_beta   90.00
_cell.angle_gamma   90.00
#
_symmetry.space_group_name_H-M   'P 1'
#
loop_
_entity.id
_entity.type
_entity.pdbx_description
1 polymer ?
#
loop_
_entity_poly.entity_id
_entity_poly.type
_entity_poly.pdbx_seq_one_letter_code
_entity_poly.pdbx_strand_id
1 'polypeptide(L)'
;MGDFKKRLKRVMRYIIEGIPVVRPQVNVLSQNELLKGRNAFITGGTSGIGFEIAKAFINAGANVVITGRSMERVTVACDRLHKETGLQNKAFAIAMDNTKVSEFSEHLKKAIELLGGKIDILVNNAGILGGHITNATEEEYDSILDTNLKGVFFFTKLVAEYMKENSIKGNILNIASSSGICPANSAYCVSKWGIRGLTEGYARSLAPLGIVVNGIAPGPTATPMLLNDTNDLSHGKIPLGRYALPEEIANMAVIMVSNIARTVVGDIVYMTGGAGNITKGNIRYYF
;
A
#
# COMPACT_ATOMS: atom_id res chain seq x y z
N MET A 1 37.50 19.49 -15.32
CA MET A 1 38.24 19.82 -14.05
C MET A 1 37.28 20.23 -12.90
N GLY A 2 36.16 20.89 -13.17
CA GLY A 2 35.19 21.33 -12.14
C GLY A 2 34.44 20.19 -11.43
N ASP A 3 34.08 19.13 -12.16
CA ASP A 3 33.25 18.03 -11.59
C ASP A 3 34.06 17.11 -10.70
N PHE A 4 35.34 16.92 -11.00
CA PHE A 4 36.28 16.14 -10.16
C PHE A 4 36.52 16.83 -8.81
N LYS A 5 36.73 18.16 -8.81
CA LYS A 5 36.90 18.93 -7.57
C LYS A 5 35.66 18.90 -6.70
N LYS A 6 34.44 18.93 -7.30
CA LYS A 6 33.18 18.80 -6.57
C LYS A 6 33.01 17.40 -5.97
N ARG A 7 33.34 16.35 -6.71
CA ARG A 7 33.31 14.97 -6.19
C ARG A 7 34.32 14.77 -5.06
N LEU A 8 35.52 15.29 -5.20
CA LEU A 8 36.55 15.21 -4.16
C LEU A 8 36.13 15.96 -2.88
N LYS A 9 35.60 17.18 -3.01
CA LYS A 9 35.03 17.92 -1.87
C LYS A 9 33.90 17.15 -1.16
N ARG A 10 33.04 16.47 -1.91
CA ARG A 10 31.96 15.67 -1.36
C ARG A 10 32.47 14.43 -0.62
N VAL A 11 33.46 13.74 -1.17
CA VAL A 11 34.11 12.60 -0.51
C VAL A 11 34.85 13.05 0.75
N MET A 12 35.61 14.15 0.69
CA MET A 12 36.27 14.73 1.85
C MET A 12 35.31 15.14 2.96
N ARG A 13 34.15 15.69 2.58
CA ARG A 13 33.08 16.01 3.51
C ARG A 13 32.52 14.78 4.23
N TYR A 14 32.32 13.69 3.49
CA TYR A 14 31.89 12.41 4.08
C TYR A 14 32.93 11.78 4.99
N ILE A 15 34.24 11.97 4.70
CA ILE A 15 35.31 11.48 5.56
C ILE A 15 35.39 12.29 6.87
N ILE A 16 35.16 13.61 6.80
CA ILE A 16 35.29 14.51 7.95
C ILE A 16 34.00 14.54 8.80
N GLU A 17 32.83 14.62 8.17
CA GLU A 17 31.54 14.79 8.82
C GLU A 17 30.76 13.46 9.02
N GLY A 18 31.28 12.35 8.45
CA GLY A 18 30.58 11.07 8.37
C GLY A 18 29.52 11.06 7.24
N ILE A 19 29.03 9.88 6.89
CA ILE A 19 27.90 9.74 5.97
C ILE A 19 26.64 10.21 6.71
N PRO A 20 25.91 11.20 6.18
CA PRO A 20 24.70 11.67 6.87
C PRO A 20 23.67 10.55 6.91
N VAL A 21 23.36 10.09 8.12
CA VAL A 21 22.28 9.13 8.36
C VAL A 21 20.96 9.89 8.39
N VAL A 22 20.09 9.59 7.45
CA VAL A 22 18.76 10.20 7.42
C VAL A 22 17.84 9.44 8.37
N ARG A 23 17.46 10.08 9.46
CA ARG A 23 16.46 9.58 10.42
C ARG A 23 15.23 10.48 10.35
N PRO A 24 14.27 10.20 9.44
CA PRO A 24 13.09 11.03 9.33
C PRO A 24 12.24 10.88 10.59
N GLN A 25 11.74 12.00 11.08
CA GLN A 25 10.72 12.02 12.11
C GLN A 25 9.36 11.89 11.43
N VAL A 26 8.63 10.81 11.74
CA VAL A 26 7.28 10.60 11.22
C VAL A 26 6.27 11.13 12.24
N ASN A 27 5.42 12.02 11.80
CA ASN A 27 4.22 12.37 12.55
C ASN A 27 3.15 11.33 12.21
N VAL A 28 3.04 10.29 13.03
CA VAL A 28 1.93 9.34 12.95
C VAL A 28 0.67 10.05 13.43
N LEU A 29 -0.43 9.90 12.71
CA LEU A 29 -1.72 10.35 13.19
C LEU A 29 -1.98 9.71 14.55
N SER A 30 -2.12 10.53 15.58
CA SER A 30 -2.54 10.10 16.90
C SER A 30 -3.91 9.42 16.81
N GLN A 31 -4.35 8.76 17.88
CA GLN A 31 -5.71 8.23 17.96
C GLN A 31 -6.72 9.33 17.63
N ASN A 32 -7.59 9.07 16.68
CA ASN A 32 -8.60 9.98 16.16
C ASN A 32 -9.87 9.21 15.82
N GLU A 33 -10.89 9.87 15.32
CA GLU A 33 -12.18 9.27 15.02
C GLU A 33 -12.53 9.30 13.52
N LEU A 34 -11.56 9.54 12.62
CA LEU A 34 -11.81 9.67 11.18
C LEU A 34 -12.48 8.43 10.56
N LEU A 35 -12.23 7.26 11.13
CA LEU A 35 -12.81 5.99 10.69
C LEU A 35 -13.68 5.32 11.77
N LYS A 36 -14.16 6.08 12.76
CA LYS A 36 -14.99 5.56 13.85
C LYS A 36 -16.22 4.81 13.32
N GLY A 37 -16.40 3.58 13.79
CA GLY A 37 -17.51 2.72 13.42
C GLY A 37 -17.44 2.14 12.01
N ARG A 38 -16.29 2.28 11.33
CA ARG A 38 -16.06 1.68 10.02
C ARG A 38 -15.32 0.35 10.15
N ASN A 39 -15.56 -0.52 9.20
CA ASN A 39 -14.98 -1.86 9.13
C ASN A 39 -14.17 -2.02 7.84
N ALA A 40 -12.90 -2.41 7.97
CA ALA A 40 -11.99 -2.52 6.85
C ALA A 40 -11.52 -3.97 6.62
N PHE A 41 -11.45 -4.36 5.35
CA PHE A 41 -10.78 -5.59 4.91
C PHE A 41 -9.47 -5.20 4.22
N ILE A 42 -8.33 -5.69 4.71
CA ILE A 42 -6.99 -5.34 4.22
C ILE A 42 -6.27 -6.61 3.75
N THR A 43 -5.98 -6.72 2.46
CA THR A 43 -5.21 -7.84 1.94
C THR A 43 -3.71 -7.64 2.17
N GLY A 44 -2.99 -8.70 2.61
CA GLY A 44 -1.55 -8.62 2.85
C GLY A 44 -1.17 -7.73 4.04
N GLY A 45 -1.90 -7.85 5.16
CA GLY A 45 -1.73 -7.02 6.36
C GLY A 45 -0.71 -7.51 7.37
N THR A 46 0.11 -8.51 7.07
CA THR A 46 1.02 -9.13 8.07
C THR A 46 2.32 -8.37 8.29
N SER A 47 2.70 -7.47 7.40
CA SER A 47 3.94 -6.68 7.46
C SER A 47 3.88 -5.46 6.55
N GLY A 48 4.90 -4.58 6.66
CA GLY A 48 5.11 -3.45 5.77
C GLY A 48 3.92 -2.49 5.70
N ILE A 49 3.60 -2.03 4.49
CA ILE A 49 2.54 -1.03 4.25
C ILE A 49 1.18 -1.51 4.77
N GLY A 50 0.79 -2.75 4.50
CA GLY A 50 -0.52 -3.28 4.92
C GLY A 50 -0.68 -3.36 6.43
N PHE A 51 0.38 -3.70 7.16
CA PHE A 51 0.39 -3.72 8.63
C PHE A 51 0.24 -2.30 9.20
N GLU A 52 1.00 -1.34 8.69
CA GLU A 52 0.91 0.05 9.16
C GLU A 52 -0.44 0.70 8.79
N ILE A 53 -1.03 0.36 7.63
CA ILE A 53 -2.41 0.77 7.29
C ILE A 53 -3.40 0.20 8.32
N ALA A 54 -3.29 -1.08 8.68
CA ALA A 54 -4.17 -1.69 9.69
C ALA A 54 -4.04 -0.97 11.04
N LYS A 55 -2.80 -0.69 11.48
CA LYS A 55 -2.52 0.04 12.71
C LYS A 55 -3.11 1.47 12.68
N ALA A 56 -2.90 2.19 11.60
CA ALA A 56 -3.44 3.55 11.45
C ALA A 56 -4.98 3.55 11.41
N PHE A 57 -5.61 2.56 10.78
CA PHE A 57 -7.07 2.43 10.74
C PHE A 57 -7.65 2.14 12.12
N ILE A 58 -7.01 1.27 12.92
CA ILE A 58 -7.39 1.01 14.31
C ILE A 58 -7.29 2.29 15.14
N ASN A 59 -6.18 3.04 15.02
CA ASN A 59 -5.99 4.32 15.70
C ASN A 59 -7.00 5.38 15.25
N ALA A 60 -7.55 5.26 14.04
CA ALA A 60 -8.62 6.10 13.53
C ALA A 60 -10.04 5.61 13.90
N GLY A 61 -10.16 4.57 14.74
CA GLY A 61 -11.43 4.08 15.27
C GLY A 61 -12.09 2.97 14.47
N ALA A 62 -11.46 2.42 13.44
CA ALA A 62 -11.98 1.30 12.67
C ALA A 62 -11.74 -0.06 13.34
N ASN A 63 -12.55 -1.06 12.94
CA ASN A 63 -12.20 -2.47 13.10
C ASN A 63 -11.58 -2.98 11.79
N VAL A 64 -10.62 -3.88 11.86
CA VAL A 64 -9.94 -4.38 10.66
C VAL A 64 -9.89 -5.91 10.62
N VAL A 65 -10.13 -6.49 9.45
CA VAL A 65 -9.67 -7.83 9.10
C VAL A 65 -8.39 -7.66 8.30
N ILE A 66 -7.32 -8.35 8.69
CA ILE A 66 -6.10 -8.46 7.90
C ILE A 66 -5.93 -9.87 7.35
N THR A 67 -5.32 -9.99 6.17
CA THR A 67 -5.09 -11.30 5.56
C THR A 67 -3.63 -11.54 5.22
N GLY A 68 -3.31 -12.82 5.06
CA GLY A 68 -2.04 -13.35 4.58
C GLY A 68 -2.16 -14.85 4.35
N ARG A 69 -1.21 -15.47 3.68
CA ARG A 69 -1.27 -16.89 3.30
C ARG A 69 -1.15 -17.86 4.49
N SER A 70 -0.53 -17.48 5.59
CA SER A 70 -0.35 -18.30 6.79
C SER A 70 -1.19 -17.76 7.93
N MET A 71 -2.07 -18.56 8.49
CA MET A 71 -2.88 -18.20 9.66
C MET A 71 -2.00 -17.80 10.85
N GLU A 72 -0.93 -18.56 11.12
CA GLU A 72 0.01 -18.27 12.18
C GLU A 72 0.57 -16.84 12.07
N ARG A 73 1.07 -16.48 10.88
CA ARG A 73 1.63 -15.12 10.62
C ARG A 73 0.58 -14.02 10.76
N VAL A 74 -0.65 -14.28 10.32
CA VAL A 74 -1.74 -13.31 10.44
C VAL A 74 -2.14 -13.12 11.89
N THR A 75 -2.21 -14.20 12.67
CA THR A 75 -2.52 -14.16 14.13
C THR A 75 -1.45 -13.35 14.86
N VAL A 76 -0.17 -13.64 14.64
CA VAL A 76 0.95 -12.88 15.23
C VAL A 76 0.86 -11.40 14.87
N ALA A 77 0.47 -11.08 13.63
CA ALA A 77 0.29 -9.67 13.22
C ALA A 77 -0.89 -9.01 13.94
N CYS A 78 -2.01 -9.69 14.16
CA CYS A 78 -3.12 -9.18 14.95
C CYS A 78 -2.71 -8.91 16.40
N ASP A 79 -1.96 -9.82 17.03
CA ASP A 79 -1.46 -9.65 18.41
C ASP A 79 -0.53 -8.43 18.51
N ARG A 80 0.33 -8.24 17.51
CA ARG A 80 1.17 -7.04 17.40
C ARG A 80 0.32 -5.78 17.28
N LEU A 81 -0.71 -5.76 16.42
CA LEU A 81 -1.61 -4.62 16.27
C LEU A 81 -2.28 -4.28 17.60
N HIS A 82 -2.81 -5.27 18.33
CA HIS A 82 -3.40 -5.06 19.66
C HIS A 82 -2.39 -4.49 20.66
N LYS A 83 -1.16 -5.01 20.66
CA LYS A 83 -0.09 -4.53 21.54
C LYS A 83 0.34 -3.10 21.21
N GLU A 84 0.58 -2.81 19.92
CA GLU A 84 1.11 -1.51 19.48
C GLU A 84 0.07 -0.39 19.55
N THR A 85 -1.22 -0.69 19.36
CA THR A 85 -2.30 0.30 19.47
C THR A 85 -2.89 0.43 20.87
N GLY A 86 -2.69 -0.57 21.72
CA GLY A 86 -3.35 -0.67 23.04
C GLY A 86 -4.85 -0.99 22.96
N LEU A 87 -5.40 -1.21 21.75
CA LEU A 87 -6.83 -1.42 21.52
C LEU A 87 -7.12 -2.89 21.22
N GLN A 88 -7.86 -3.55 22.12
CA GLN A 88 -8.23 -4.96 21.98
C GLN A 88 -9.45 -5.13 21.07
N ASN A 89 -9.59 -6.32 20.46
CA ASN A 89 -10.74 -6.69 19.64
C ASN A 89 -11.00 -5.74 18.43
N LYS A 90 -9.91 -5.20 17.87
CA LYS A 90 -9.98 -4.30 16.71
C LYS A 90 -9.38 -4.92 15.45
N ALA A 91 -8.52 -5.94 15.59
CA ALA A 91 -7.89 -6.66 14.50
C ALA A 91 -8.30 -8.13 14.51
N PHE A 92 -8.67 -8.65 13.33
CA PHE A 92 -9.11 -10.03 13.14
C PHE A 92 -8.31 -10.68 12.01
N ALA A 93 -8.02 -11.98 12.16
CA ALA A 93 -7.17 -12.75 11.26
C ALA A 93 -7.97 -13.64 10.30
N ILE A 94 -7.62 -13.59 9.02
CA ILE A 94 -8.09 -14.55 8.00
C ILE A 94 -6.88 -15.02 7.17
N ALA A 95 -6.66 -16.34 7.09
CA ALA A 95 -5.73 -16.87 6.10
C ALA A 95 -6.39 -16.81 4.72
N MET A 96 -5.77 -16.10 3.77
CA MET A 96 -6.27 -15.94 2.42
C MET A 96 -5.12 -15.87 1.43
N ASP A 97 -5.21 -16.67 0.38
CA ASP A 97 -4.34 -16.58 -0.79
C ASP A 97 -5.05 -15.79 -1.90
N ASN A 98 -4.48 -14.66 -2.30
CA ASN A 98 -5.04 -13.80 -3.35
C ASN A 98 -5.12 -14.46 -4.73
N THR A 99 -4.46 -15.59 -4.96
CA THR A 99 -4.54 -16.35 -6.22
C THR A 99 -5.77 -17.27 -6.28
N LYS A 100 -6.40 -17.56 -5.12
CA LYS A 100 -7.50 -18.52 -4.98
C LYS A 100 -8.87 -17.83 -5.06
N VAL A 101 -9.23 -17.37 -6.27
CA VAL A 101 -10.48 -16.62 -6.51
C VAL A 101 -11.73 -17.37 -6.05
N SER A 102 -11.74 -18.70 -6.17
CA SER A 102 -12.86 -19.55 -5.74
C SER A 102 -13.18 -19.49 -4.24
N GLU A 103 -12.20 -19.10 -3.41
CA GLU A 103 -12.34 -19.04 -1.95
C GLU A 103 -12.78 -17.64 -1.44
N PHE A 104 -12.79 -16.63 -2.30
CA PHE A 104 -13.06 -15.24 -1.92
C PHE A 104 -14.42 -15.02 -1.26
N SER A 105 -15.46 -15.72 -1.74
CA SER A 105 -16.80 -15.57 -1.17
C SER A 105 -16.88 -16.06 0.28
N GLU A 106 -16.19 -17.13 0.61
CA GLU A 106 -16.11 -17.66 1.97
C GLU A 106 -15.35 -16.68 2.89
N HIS A 107 -14.21 -16.20 2.42
CA HIS A 107 -13.41 -15.23 3.18
C HIS A 107 -14.16 -13.92 3.41
N LEU A 108 -14.94 -13.43 2.43
CA LEU A 108 -15.76 -12.25 2.59
C LEU A 108 -16.85 -12.46 3.64
N LYS A 109 -17.57 -13.58 3.61
CA LYS A 109 -18.60 -13.93 4.61
C LYS A 109 -17.98 -13.96 6.02
N LYS A 110 -16.88 -14.68 6.20
CA LYS A 110 -16.17 -14.74 7.48
C LYS A 110 -15.74 -13.37 7.98
N ALA A 111 -15.24 -12.50 7.09
CA ALA A 111 -14.86 -11.14 7.47
C ALA A 111 -16.08 -10.30 7.92
N ILE A 112 -17.21 -10.42 7.24
CA ILE A 112 -18.46 -9.73 7.62
C ILE A 112 -18.90 -10.16 9.03
N GLU A 113 -18.85 -11.45 9.34
CA GLU A 113 -19.17 -11.99 10.66
C GLU A 113 -18.24 -11.44 11.73
N LEU A 114 -16.92 -11.51 11.52
CA LEU A 114 -15.90 -11.02 12.46
C LEU A 114 -16.01 -9.52 12.71
N LEU A 115 -16.43 -8.74 11.71
CA LEU A 115 -16.55 -7.29 11.77
C LEU A 115 -17.95 -6.81 12.23
N GLY A 116 -18.81 -7.72 12.65
CA GLY A 116 -20.13 -7.36 13.19
C GLY A 116 -21.18 -6.96 12.14
N GLY A 117 -21.10 -7.55 10.94
CA GLY A 117 -22.18 -7.54 9.96
C GLY A 117 -21.96 -6.72 8.69
N LYS A 118 -20.87 -5.92 8.59
CA LYS A 118 -20.61 -5.14 7.37
C LYS A 118 -19.12 -4.88 7.11
N ILE A 119 -18.80 -4.59 5.83
CA ILE A 119 -17.50 -4.08 5.40
C ILE A 119 -17.73 -2.75 4.68
N ASP A 120 -17.09 -1.69 5.17
CA ASP A 120 -17.18 -0.33 4.62
C ASP A 120 -15.97 0.02 3.76
N ILE A 121 -14.83 -0.63 3.99
CA ILE A 121 -13.54 -0.30 3.35
C ILE A 121 -12.88 -1.58 2.89
N LEU A 122 -12.45 -1.60 1.63
CA LEU A 122 -11.51 -2.59 1.09
C LEU A 122 -10.17 -1.94 0.80
N VAL A 123 -9.08 -2.53 1.29
CA VAL A 123 -7.71 -2.16 0.91
C VAL A 123 -7.05 -3.33 0.19
N ASN A 124 -6.84 -3.18 -1.10
CA ASN A 124 -6.07 -4.11 -1.92
C ASN A 124 -4.58 -3.77 -1.81
N ASN A 125 -3.89 -4.42 -0.87
CA ASN A 125 -2.48 -4.16 -0.59
C ASN A 125 -1.58 -5.38 -0.90
N ALA A 126 -2.11 -6.60 -0.86
CA ALA A 126 -1.31 -7.81 -1.13
C ALA A 126 -0.59 -7.72 -2.49
N GLY A 127 0.69 -8.05 -2.51
CA GLY A 127 1.47 -8.06 -3.73
C GLY A 127 2.86 -8.67 -3.52
N ILE A 128 3.45 -9.13 -4.61
CA ILE A 128 4.80 -9.69 -4.69
C ILE A 128 5.60 -8.99 -5.79
N LEU A 129 6.92 -8.92 -5.62
CA LEU A 129 7.87 -8.37 -6.60
C LEU A 129 8.42 -9.48 -7.50
N GLY A 130 9.04 -9.10 -8.62
CA GLY A 130 9.81 -10.00 -9.46
C GLY A 130 9.43 -9.97 -10.94
N GLY A 131 9.80 -11.02 -11.66
CA GLY A 131 9.45 -11.25 -13.06
C GLY A 131 10.11 -10.27 -14.03
N HIS A 132 11.44 -10.06 -13.92
CA HIS A 132 12.15 -9.17 -14.85
C HIS A 132 12.14 -9.74 -16.28
N ILE A 133 11.91 -8.88 -17.29
CA ILE A 133 11.73 -9.31 -18.70
C ILE A 133 12.89 -10.12 -19.29
N THR A 134 14.08 -10.07 -18.68
CA THR A 134 15.25 -10.80 -19.18
C THR A 134 15.33 -12.25 -18.71
N ASN A 135 14.64 -12.59 -17.62
CA ASN A 135 14.80 -13.90 -16.96
C ASN A 135 13.54 -14.41 -16.24
N ALA A 136 12.40 -13.74 -16.37
CA ALA A 136 11.15 -14.24 -15.80
C ALA A 136 10.76 -15.59 -16.41
N THR A 137 10.31 -16.52 -15.56
CA THR A 137 9.63 -17.73 -16.01
C THR A 137 8.12 -17.47 -16.13
N GLU A 138 7.42 -18.37 -16.84
CA GLU A 138 5.95 -18.32 -16.97
C GLU A 138 5.29 -18.42 -15.58
N GLU A 139 5.76 -19.33 -14.74
CA GLU A 139 5.23 -19.53 -13.38
C GLU A 139 5.42 -18.29 -12.50
N GLU A 140 6.59 -17.61 -12.60
CA GLU A 140 6.84 -16.38 -11.88
C GLU A 140 5.93 -15.26 -12.39
N TYR A 141 5.77 -15.13 -13.71
CA TYR A 141 4.86 -14.17 -14.33
C TYR A 141 3.43 -14.40 -13.86
N ASP A 142 2.92 -15.63 -13.96
CA ASP A 142 1.56 -15.99 -13.56
C ASP A 142 1.32 -15.74 -12.07
N SER A 143 2.25 -16.16 -11.21
CA SER A 143 2.16 -15.92 -9.76
C SER A 143 2.04 -14.44 -9.43
N ILE A 144 2.80 -13.58 -10.14
CA ILE A 144 2.77 -12.12 -9.93
C ILE A 144 1.45 -11.55 -10.43
N LEU A 145 1.02 -11.88 -11.63
CA LEU A 145 -0.23 -11.35 -12.19
C LEU A 145 -1.45 -11.86 -11.42
N ASP A 146 -1.45 -13.13 -11.03
CA ASP A 146 -2.53 -13.74 -10.24
C ASP A 146 -2.65 -13.05 -8.86
N THR A 147 -1.52 -12.82 -8.19
CA THR A 147 -1.54 -12.15 -6.87
C THR A 147 -1.89 -10.67 -6.98
N ASN A 148 -1.15 -9.93 -7.84
CA ASN A 148 -1.15 -8.47 -7.83
C ASN A 148 -2.29 -7.86 -8.63
N LEU A 149 -2.85 -8.56 -9.60
CA LEU A 149 -3.83 -8.01 -10.54
C LEU A 149 -5.12 -8.82 -10.58
N LYS A 150 -5.07 -10.13 -10.90
CA LYS A 150 -6.25 -10.98 -10.98
C LYS A 150 -7.00 -11.07 -9.66
N GLY A 151 -6.27 -11.32 -8.56
CA GLY A 151 -6.86 -11.34 -7.22
C GLY A 151 -7.53 -10.02 -6.87
N VAL A 152 -6.87 -8.89 -7.16
CA VAL A 152 -7.43 -7.55 -6.94
C VAL A 152 -8.70 -7.34 -7.77
N PHE A 153 -8.68 -7.72 -9.05
CA PHE A 153 -9.84 -7.60 -9.93
C PHE A 153 -11.06 -8.32 -9.35
N PHE A 154 -10.92 -9.63 -9.08
CA PHE A 154 -12.06 -10.45 -8.67
C PHE A 154 -12.52 -10.16 -7.24
N PHE A 155 -11.59 -9.87 -6.32
CA PHE A 155 -11.97 -9.53 -4.95
C PHE A 155 -12.64 -8.17 -4.87
N THR A 156 -12.16 -7.19 -5.64
CA THR A 156 -12.83 -5.88 -5.78
C THR A 156 -14.23 -6.03 -6.35
N LYS A 157 -14.40 -6.84 -7.41
CA LYS A 157 -15.73 -7.12 -7.98
C LYS A 157 -16.67 -7.67 -6.92
N LEU A 158 -16.27 -8.71 -6.20
CA LEU A 158 -17.10 -9.35 -5.18
C LEU A 158 -17.49 -8.38 -4.05
N VAL A 159 -16.53 -7.60 -3.53
CA VAL A 159 -16.81 -6.62 -2.46
C VAL A 159 -17.68 -5.47 -2.98
N ALA A 160 -17.50 -5.03 -4.21
CA ALA A 160 -18.33 -3.99 -4.82
C ALA A 160 -19.79 -4.46 -5.04
N GLU A 161 -20.00 -5.70 -5.46
CA GLU A 161 -21.32 -6.34 -5.55
C GLU A 161 -21.98 -6.38 -4.16
N TYR A 162 -21.26 -6.86 -3.14
CA TYR A 162 -21.74 -6.85 -1.75
C TYR A 162 -22.12 -5.44 -1.27
N MET A 163 -21.26 -4.45 -1.49
CA MET A 163 -21.52 -3.06 -1.09
C MET A 163 -22.78 -2.51 -1.79
N LYS A 164 -22.94 -2.79 -3.09
CA LYS A 164 -24.12 -2.40 -3.88
C LYS A 164 -25.40 -3.02 -3.33
N GLU A 165 -25.42 -4.33 -3.13
CA GLU A 165 -26.59 -5.08 -2.64
C GLU A 165 -27.04 -4.61 -1.26
N ASN A 166 -26.09 -4.22 -0.41
CA ASN A 166 -26.36 -3.75 0.95
C ASN A 166 -26.42 -2.22 1.07
N SER A 167 -26.44 -1.48 -0.07
CA SER A 167 -26.49 -0.01 -0.11
C SER A 167 -25.37 0.68 0.69
N ILE A 168 -24.20 0.06 0.78
CA ILE A 168 -23.03 0.58 1.51
C ILE A 168 -22.28 1.56 0.61
N LYS A 169 -22.24 2.83 1.01
CA LYS A 169 -21.43 3.88 0.37
C LYS A 169 -19.97 3.79 0.84
N GLY A 170 -19.29 2.72 0.43
CA GLY A 170 -17.96 2.34 0.90
C GLY A 170 -16.80 3.04 0.21
N ASN A 171 -15.60 2.60 0.57
CA ASN A 171 -14.34 3.00 -0.07
C ASN A 171 -13.53 1.76 -0.47
N ILE A 172 -12.92 1.81 -1.64
CA ILE A 172 -11.95 0.82 -2.12
C ILE A 172 -10.64 1.55 -2.38
N LEU A 173 -9.56 1.11 -1.73
CA LEU A 173 -8.23 1.68 -1.85
C LEU A 173 -7.27 0.63 -2.42
N ASN A 174 -6.66 0.94 -3.56
CA ASN A 174 -5.67 0.09 -4.20
C ASN A 174 -4.25 0.59 -3.91
N ILE A 175 -3.39 -0.28 -3.37
CA ILE A 175 -1.97 0.03 -3.24
C ILE A 175 -1.28 -0.30 -4.57
N ALA A 176 -1.13 0.75 -5.37
CA ALA A 176 -0.45 0.73 -6.66
C ALA A 176 1.09 0.76 -6.48
N SER A 177 1.79 1.48 -7.33
CA SER A 177 3.24 1.74 -7.22
C SER A 177 3.65 2.84 -8.19
N SER A 178 4.74 3.54 -7.93
CA SER A 178 5.42 4.37 -8.92
C SER A 178 5.83 3.59 -10.19
N SER A 179 5.98 2.27 -10.09
CA SER A 179 6.21 1.38 -11.24
C SER A 179 5.04 1.33 -12.22
N GLY A 180 3.85 1.77 -11.83
CA GLY A 180 2.68 1.89 -12.71
C GLY A 180 2.68 3.11 -13.66
N ILE A 181 3.76 3.91 -13.68
CA ILE A 181 3.97 5.04 -14.61
C ILE A 181 5.32 5.00 -15.31
N CYS A 182 6.17 4.04 -14.95
CA CYS A 182 7.47 3.83 -15.59
C CYS A 182 7.35 2.80 -16.71
N PRO A 183 8.28 2.77 -17.69
CA PRO A 183 8.35 1.68 -18.66
C PRO A 183 8.37 0.34 -17.94
N ALA A 184 7.48 -0.58 -18.34
CA ALA A 184 7.33 -1.86 -17.69
C ALA A 184 8.47 -2.81 -18.11
N ASN A 185 9.34 -3.14 -17.18
CA ASN A 185 10.47 -4.07 -17.37
C ASN A 185 10.34 -5.36 -16.55
N SER A 186 9.17 -5.60 -15.98
CA SER A 186 8.88 -6.79 -15.18
C SER A 186 7.39 -7.08 -15.13
N ALA A 187 7.00 -8.31 -14.82
CA ALA A 187 5.62 -8.70 -14.55
C ALA A 187 5.02 -7.84 -13.41
N TYR A 188 5.82 -7.52 -12.41
CA TYR A 188 5.43 -6.59 -11.36
C TYR A 188 5.01 -5.22 -11.93
N CYS A 189 5.84 -4.60 -12.77
CA CYS A 189 5.50 -3.32 -13.39
C CYS A 189 4.22 -3.41 -14.22
N VAL A 190 4.06 -4.46 -15.03
CA VAL A 190 2.83 -4.73 -15.80
C VAL A 190 1.62 -4.81 -14.88
N SER A 191 1.73 -5.56 -13.77
CA SER A 191 0.64 -5.67 -12.79
C SER A 191 0.26 -4.30 -12.21
N LYS A 192 1.23 -3.43 -11.91
CA LYS A 192 0.98 -2.10 -11.33
C LYS A 192 0.40 -1.09 -12.35
N TRP A 193 0.72 -1.22 -13.63
CA TRP A 193 -0.01 -0.54 -14.70
C TRP A 193 -1.48 -1.01 -14.76
N GLY A 194 -1.71 -2.32 -14.63
CA GLY A 194 -3.06 -2.89 -14.55
C GLY A 194 -3.87 -2.34 -13.37
N ILE A 195 -3.27 -2.26 -12.18
CA ILE A 195 -3.91 -1.67 -10.98
C ILE A 195 -4.33 -0.23 -11.20
N ARG A 196 -3.51 0.57 -11.90
CA ARG A 196 -3.88 1.94 -12.26
C ARG A 196 -5.16 1.96 -13.09
N GLY A 197 -5.19 1.20 -14.20
CA GLY A 197 -6.37 1.11 -15.06
C GLY A 197 -7.61 0.57 -14.34
N LEU A 198 -7.43 -0.43 -13.45
CA LEU A 198 -8.53 -0.96 -12.63
C LEU A 198 -9.08 0.09 -11.65
N THR A 199 -8.22 0.89 -11.03
CA THR A 199 -8.64 1.96 -10.12
C THR A 199 -9.58 2.95 -10.82
N GLU A 200 -9.19 3.44 -11.99
CA GLU A 200 -9.98 4.36 -12.79
C GLU A 200 -11.29 3.71 -13.31
N GLY A 201 -11.20 2.46 -13.78
CA GLY A 201 -12.35 1.69 -14.30
C GLY A 201 -13.41 1.40 -13.23
N TYR A 202 -12.98 0.92 -12.07
CA TYR A 202 -13.90 0.70 -10.95
C TYR A 202 -14.47 2.00 -10.40
N ALA A 203 -13.66 3.06 -10.30
CA ALA A 203 -14.13 4.37 -9.85
C ALA A 203 -15.26 4.89 -10.73
N ARG A 204 -15.08 4.85 -12.06
CA ARG A 204 -16.11 5.26 -13.03
C ARG A 204 -17.42 4.46 -12.86
N SER A 205 -17.30 3.15 -12.64
CA SER A 205 -18.46 2.26 -12.56
C SER A 205 -19.21 2.38 -11.22
N LEU A 206 -18.49 2.64 -10.12
CA LEU A 206 -19.02 2.55 -8.76
C LEU A 206 -19.37 3.92 -8.15
N ALA A 207 -18.82 5.02 -8.66
CA ALA A 207 -19.12 6.37 -8.19
C ALA A 207 -20.64 6.70 -8.18
N PRO A 208 -21.44 6.32 -9.22
CA PRO A 208 -22.89 6.55 -9.19
C PRO A 208 -23.60 5.83 -8.04
N LEU A 209 -23.02 4.76 -7.50
CA LEU A 209 -23.53 4.02 -6.34
C LEU A 209 -23.05 4.62 -5.00
N GLY A 210 -22.25 5.68 -5.05
CA GLY A 210 -21.63 6.29 -3.89
C GLY A 210 -20.45 5.48 -3.32
N ILE A 211 -19.91 4.50 -4.04
CA ILE A 211 -18.70 3.78 -3.66
C ILE A 211 -17.51 4.49 -4.29
N VAL A 212 -16.56 4.92 -3.46
CA VAL A 212 -15.36 5.66 -3.90
C VAL A 212 -14.20 4.71 -4.07
N VAL A 213 -13.56 4.75 -5.24
CA VAL A 213 -12.37 3.94 -5.53
C VAL A 213 -11.20 4.86 -5.85
N ASN A 214 -10.08 4.66 -5.16
CA ASN A 214 -8.85 5.43 -5.34
C ASN A 214 -7.62 4.54 -5.18
N GLY A 215 -6.45 5.10 -5.48
CA GLY A 215 -5.17 4.45 -5.28
C GLY A 215 -4.16 5.29 -4.51
N ILE A 216 -3.21 4.62 -3.88
CA ILE A 216 -1.94 5.22 -3.46
C ILE A 216 -0.84 4.49 -4.22
N ALA A 217 0.09 5.24 -4.79
CA ALA A 217 1.25 4.72 -5.51
C ALA A 217 2.53 5.04 -4.73
N PRO A 218 2.97 4.16 -3.84
CA PRO A 218 4.24 4.33 -3.15
C PRO A 218 5.41 4.27 -4.13
N GLY A 219 6.44 5.07 -3.85
CA GLY A 219 7.79 4.86 -4.36
C GLY A 219 8.55 3.84 -3.52
N PRO A 220 9.88 3.84 -3.57
CA PRO A 220 10.70 3.03 -2.68
C PRO A 220 10.35 3.33 -1.23
N THR A 221 9.85 2.31 -0.52
CA THR A 221 9.34 2.40 0.86
C THR A 221 10.13 1.46 1.75
N ALA A 222 10.50 1.90 2.94
CA ALA A 222 11.29 1.16 3.92
C ALA A 222 10.47 0.00 4.52
N THR A 223 10.36 -1.09 3.79
CA THR A 223 9.63 -2.30 4.20
C THR A 223 10.57 -3.50 4.18
N PRO A 224 10.25 -4.60 4.90
CA PRO A 224 11.01 -5.85 4.82
C PRO A 224 11.15 -6.41 3.40
N MET A 225 10.30 -5.97 2.47
CA MET A 225 10.37 -6.35 1.04
C MET A 225 11.57 -5.69 0.32
N LEU A 226 12.03 -4.52 0.76
CA LEU A 226 13.08 -3.74 0.09
C LEU A 226 14.32 -3.51 0.96
N LEU A 227 14.21 -3.53 2.27
CA LEU A 227 15.29 -3.24 3.21
C LEU A 227 15.43 -4.33 4.26
N ASN A 228 16.65 -4.83 4.42
CA ASN A 228 17.00 -5.72 5.53
C ASN A 228 17.37 -4.93 6.81
N ASP A 229 17.84 -3.68 6.66
CA ASP A 229 18.19 -2.78 7.74
C ASP A 229 17.54 -1.40 7.50
N THR A 230 16.82 -0.90 8.51
CA THR A 230 16.11 0.39 8.47
C THR A 230 16.82 1.48 9.27
N ASN A 231 18.04 1.26 9.72
CA ASN A 231 18.80 2.25 10.49
C ASN A 231 19.27 3.44 9.64
N ASP A 232 19.46 3.23 8.34
CA ASP A 232 19.74 4.30 7.38
C ASP A 232 18.72 4.24 6.24
N LEU A 233 17.91 5.28 6.14
CA LEU A 233 16.86 5.44 5.12
C LEU A 233 17.30 6.32 3.96
N SER A 234 18.56 6.73 3.91
CA SER A 234 19.09 7.57 2.82
C SER A 234 19.02 6.84 1.47
N HIS A 235 18.61 7.55 0.41
CA HIS A 235 18.52 7.01 -0.94
C HIS A 235 18.84 8.07 -1.98
N GLY A 236 20.07 8.05 -2.48
CA GLY A 236 20.62 9.12 -3.35
C GLY A 236 19.96 9.27 -4.74
N LYS A 237 19.07 8.35 -5.14
CA LYS A 237 18.30 8.45 -6.40
C LYS A 237 16.88 8.98 -6.21
N ILE A 238 16.42 9.14 -4.97
CA ILE A 238 15.12 9.72 -4.66
C ILE A 238 15.33 11.22 -4.43
N PRO A 239 14.59 12.14 -5.08
CA PRO A 239 14.74 13.59 -4.89
C PRO A 239 14.65 14.03 -3.42
N LEU A 240 13.73 13.44 -2.66
CA LEU A 240 13.63 13.69 -1.20
C LEU A 240 14.82 13.17 -0.40
N GLY A 241 15.74 12.42 -1.01
CA GLY A 241 16.95 11.89 -0.40
C GLY A 241 16.77 10.64 0.46
N ARG A 242 15.56 10.13 0.62
CA ARG A 242 15.26 8.99 1.48
C ARG A 242 14.13 8.10 0.96
N TYR A 243 14.05 6.90 1.50
CA TYR A 243 12.87 6.05 1.37
C TYR A 243 11.65 6.72 2.01
N ALA A 244 10.46 6.43 1.47
CA ALA A 244 9.22 6.67 2.19
C ALA A 244 9.11 5.69 3.36
N LEU A 245 8.34 6.06 4.37
CA LEU A 245 8.03 5.17 5.49
C LEU A 245 6.64 4.56 5.32
N PRO A 246 6.43 3.29 5.72
CA PRO A 246 5.11 2.66 5.66
C PRO A 246 4.03 3.47 6.39
N GLU A 247 4.39 4.14 7.49
CA GLU A 247 3.50 4.99 8.28
C GLU A 247 3.04 6.24 7.50
N GLU A 248 3.89 6.80 6.64
CA GLU A 248 3.50 7.93 5.77
C GLU A 248 2.42 7.49 4.79
N ILE A 249 2.57 6.28 4.22
CA ILE A 249 1.56 5.69 3.33
C ILE A 249 0.26 5.40 4.10
N ALA A 250 0.37 4.87 5.31
CA ALA A 250 -0.77 4.55 6.17
C ALA A 250 -1.57 5.79 6.58
N ASN A 251 -0.89 6.90 6.92
CA ASN A 251 -1.55 8.17 7.22
C ASN A 251 -2.38 8.67 6.02
N MET A 252 -1.82 8.61 4.81
CA MET A 252 -2.55 8.96 3.60
C MET A 252 -3.72 8.01 3.36
N ALA A 253 -3.56 6.71 3.63
CA ALA A 253 -4.65 5.74 3.48
C ALA A 253 -5.85 6.08 4.38
N VAL A 254 -5.62 6.51 5.63
CA VAL A 254 -6.70 6.99 6.53
C VAL A 254 -7.45 8.16 5.88
N ILE A 255 -6.75 9.15 5.36
CA ILE A 255 -7.36 10.31 4.70
C ILE A 255 -8.17 9.88 3.49
N MET A 256 -7.58 9.05 2.61
CA MET A 256 -8.20 8.63 1.34
C MET A 256 -9.48 7.80 1.50
N VAL A 257 -9.64 7.08 2.61
CA VAL A 257 -10.86 6.31 2.90
C VAL A 257 -11.80 7.01 3.87
N SER A 258 -11.42 8.16 4.41
CA SER A 258 -12.28 8.97 5.28
C SER A 258 -13.23 9.87 4.48
N ASN A 259 -14.14 10.53 5.18
CA ASN A 259 -15.03 11.51 4.57
C ASN A 259 -14.31 12.78 4.07
N ILE A 260 -13.08 13.02 4.51
CA ILE A 260 -12.26 14.18 4.08
C ILE A 260 -11.98 14.10 2.58
N ALA A 261 -11.68 12.90 2.07
CA ALA A 261 -11.35 12.68 0.66
C ALA A 261 -12.56 12.21 -0.19
N ARG A 262 -13.80 12.45 0.27
CA ARG A 262 -15.01 11.91 -0.37
C ARG A 262 -15.19 12.33 -1.84
N THR A 263 -14.65 13.47 -2.23
CA THR A 263 -14.71 13.99 -3.61
C THR A 263 -13.50 13.61 -4.46
N VAL A 264 -12.49 12.93 -3.89
CA VAL A 264 -11.39 12.32 -4.64
C VAL A 264 -11.88 10.99 -5.17
N VAL A 265 -12.04 10.85 -6.48
CA VAL A 265 -12.64 9.65 -7.11
C VAL A 265 -11.84 9.27 -8.36
N GLY A 266 -11.34 8.04 -8.38
CA GLY A 266 -10.53 7.51 -9.49
C GLY A 266 -9.11 8.03 -9.54
N ASP A 267 -8.66 8.71 -8.51
CA ASP A 267 -7.32 9.29 -8.47
C ASP A 267 -6.31 8.37 -7.79
N ILE A 268 -5.03 8.61 -8.11
CA ILE A 268 -3.91 7.87 -7.55
C ILE A 268 -2.91 8.87 -6.98
N VAL A 269 -2.77 8.86 -5.67
CA VAL A 269 -1.80 9.71 -4.96
C VAL A 269 -0.41 9.07 -5.01
N TYR A 270 0.53 9.74 -5.66
CA TYR A 270 1.91 9.29 -5.78
C TYR A 270 2.74 9.74 -4.57
N MET A 271 3.12 8.79 -3.71
CA MET A 271 3.94 9.02 -2.53
C MET A 271 5.34 8.48 -2.75
N THR A 272 6.11 9.16 -3.59
CA THR A 272 7.35 8.62 -4.17
C THR A 272 8.62 9.36 -3.71
N GLY A 273 8.47 10.42 -2.92
CA GLY A 273 9.58 11.33 -2.64
C GLY A 273 10.14 12.01 -3.92
N GLY A 274 9.32 12.05 -5.00
CA GLY A 274 9.67 12.56 -6.32
C GLY A 274 10.24 11.51 -7.29
N ALA A 275 10.49 10.28 -6.85
CA ALA A 275 10.98 9.22 -7.72
C ALA A 275 9.92 8.83 -8.77
N GLY A 276 10.30 8.86 -10.05
CA GLY A 276 9.43 8.54 -11.18
C GLY A 276 8.48 9.66 -11.61
N ASN A 277 8.09 10.58 -10.74
CA ASN A 277 7.23 11.71 -11.08
C ASN A 277 8.02 12.90 -11.65
N ILE A 278 9.07 13.31 -10.93
CA ILE A 278 9.89 14.46 -11.31
C ILE A 278 11.33 14.06 -11.72
N THR A 279 11.71 12.80 -11.60
CA THR A 279 13.01 12.27 -12.05
C THR A 279 12.89 11.57 -13.40
N LYS A 280 12.33 12.24 -14.41
CA LYS A 280 12.39 11.74 -15.79
C LYS A 280 13.73 12.14 -16.43
N GLY A 281 14.68 11.21 -16.43
CA GLY A 281 16.02 11.41 -16.98
C GLY A 281 17.04 11.92 -15.95
N ASN A 282 18.27 12.13 -16.42
CA ASN A 282 19.41 12.60 -15.60
C ASN A 282 19.43 14.15 -15.45
N ILE A 283 18.29 14.80 -15.48
CA ILE A 283 18.22 16.25 -15.33
C ILE A 283 18.44 16.59 -13.87
N ARG A 284 19.58 17.23 -13.57
CA ARG A 284 19.85 17.78 -12.24
C ARG A 284 19.47 19.26 -12.28
N TYR A 285 18.49 19.62 -11.48
CA TYR A 285 18.19 21.01 -11.20
C TYR A 285 19.06 21.46 -10.03
N TYR A 286 19.80 22.56 -10.21
CA TYR A 286 20.56 23.21 -9.16
C TYR A 286 19.91 24.56 -8.90
N PHE A 287 19.53 24.78 -7.67
CA PHE A 287 19.23 26.12 -7.17
C PHE A 287 20.50 26.72 -6.60
#